data_b5bb25baa503aa0bd0dd3c8842b632df
#
_entry.id   b5bb25baa503aa0bd0dd3c8842b632df
#
_cell.length_a   1.000
_cell.length_b   1.000
_cell.length_c   1.000
_cell.angle_alpha   90.00
_cell.angle_beta   90.00
_cell.angle_gamma   90.00
#
_symmetry.space_group_name_H-M   'P 1'
#
loop_
_entity.id
_entity.type
_entity.pdbx_description
1 polymer ?
#
loop_
_entity_poly.entity_id
_entity_poly.type
_entity_poly.pdbx_seq_one_letter_code
_entity_poly.pdbx_strand_id
1 'polypeptide(L)'
;MLLRALSILALVLPLAAATPRRVIINATANGPSRYIVALEDDVDVSTAVSHHGRPLRAVHGFVAEMSASEAAALLNEPGVKYVEQDSMGGGGSVGEPKALDLQRSPPAWGLDRIDQRDLPLNQSYVYNQTGLGVTVYVLDSGINISHSDFGGRVRNGFNFSSTLPAGDCNGHGTHVAGIVGGSAHGVAKEVSLVSLRVLDCQNQGLVSDMVEGIDWAIDDHQTGQPAVMNISIYTDSPSPSFDAAIRAAIADGITVCVLAGNGTRSNNIPTDACTISPARVTDAITVSATDKFDSKASFANFGACVDLFAPGDQIESDWYVSNTAVAIDSGTSMATPHVSGAAALYLQIHPTAAPATVASALIEAASLNKVQNAGAGSENRLLFTNPANPPEPLPRRRAVKSP
;
A
#
# COMPACT_ATOMS: atom_id res chain seq x y z
N MET A 1 -16.35 -74.20 -29.94
CA MET A 1 -15.47 -73.03 -30.31
C MET A 1 -15.83 -71.91 -29.38
N LEU A 2 -15.01 -71.72 -28.33
CA LEU A 2 -15.22 -70.69 -27.30
C LEU A 2 -14.31 -69.50 -27.68
N LEU A 3 -14.91 -68.34 -27.96
CA LEU A 3 -14.22 -67.06 -28.00
C LEU A 3 -14.10 -66.48 -26.59
N ARG A 4 -12.89 -66.34 -26.10
CA ARG A 4 -12.58 -65.62 -24.85
C ARG A 4 -12.47 -64.13 -25.19
N ALA A 5 -13.33 -63.31 -24.54
CA ALA A 5 -13.19 -61.87 -24.54
C ALA A 5 -12.10 -61.46 -23.54
N LEU A 6 -11.04 -60.78 -24.02
CA LEU A 6 -10.07 -60.13 -23.18
C LEU A 6 -10.62 -58.77 -22.72
N SER A 7 -10.92 -58.64 -21.44
CA SER A 7 -11.20 -57.33 -20.82
C SER A 7 -9.90 -56.63 -20.53
N ILE A 8 -9.61 -55.52 -21.22
CA ILE A 8 -8.48 -54.63 -20.92
C ILE A 8 -8.94 -53.72 -19.78
N LEU A 9 -8.39 -53.96 -18.58
CA LEU A 9 -8.55 -53.10 -17.41
C LEU A 9 -7.61 -51.91 -17.60
N ALA A 10 -8.13 -50.79 -18.03
CA ALA A 10 -7.37 -49.52 -18.08
C ALA A 10 -7.10 -49.03 -16.64
N LEU A 11 -5.86 -49.17 -16.20
CA LEU A 11 -5.38 -48.60 -14.94
C LEU A 11 -5.31 -47.09 -15.11
N VAL A 12 -6.31 -46.35 -14.60
CA VAL A 12 -6.25 -44.89 -14.50
C VAL A 12 -5.33 -44.60 -13.30
N LEU A 13 -4.07 -44.36 -13.60
CA LEU A 13 -3.14 -43.75 -12.62
C LEU A 13 -3.62 -42.32 -12.32
N PRO A 14 -3.78 -41.93 -11.06
CA PRO A 14 -4.08 -40.55 -10.74
C PRO A 14 -2.92 -39.70 -11.25
N LEU A 15 -3.21 -38.66 -12.05
CA LEU A 15 -2.25 -37.62 -12.36
C LEU A 15 -1.82 -37.03 -11.01
N ALA A 16 -0.59 -37.31 -10.59
CA ALA A 16 0.02 -36.61 -9.47
C ALA A 16 -0.01 -35.12 -9.82
N ALA A 17 -0.77 -34.33 -9.05
CA ALA A 17 -0.72 -32.88 -9.15
C ALA A 17 0.76 -32.48 -9.05
N ALA A 18 1.27 -31.80 -10.07
CA ALA A 18 2.62 -31.29 -10.04
C ALA A 18 2.75 -30.37 -8.81
N THR A 19 3.55 -30.77 -7.85
CA THR A 19 3.90 -29.95 -6.70
C THR A 19 4.43 -28.61 -7.24
N PRO A 20 3.90 -27.47 -6.81
CA PRO A 20 4.40 -26.17 -7.26
C PRO A 20 5.90 -26.12 -7.03
N ARG A 21 6.65 -25.68 -8.04
CA ARG A 21 8.10 -25.56 -7.94
C ARG A 21 8.41 -24.56 -6.81
N ARG A 22 9.00 -25.05 -5.73
CA ARG A 22 9.54 -24.23 -4.67
C ARG A 22 10.74 -23.46 -5.22
N VAL A 23 10.82 -22.16 -5.00
CA VAL A 23 11.83 -21.28 -5.61
C VAL A 23 12.43 -20.38 -4.55
N ILE A 24 13.72 -20.10 -4.67
CA ILE A 24 14.34 -18.96 -4.00
C ILE A 24 14.07 -17.73 -4.88
N ILE A 25 13.46 -16.70 -4.31
CA ILE A 25 13.14 -15.46 -4.99
C ILE A 25 14.25 -14.47 -4.68
N ASN A 26 14.81 -13.84 -5.73
CA ASN A 26 15.87 -12.82 -5.66
C ASN A 26 17.21 -13.27 -5.05
N ALA A 27 17.58 -14.53 -5.13
CA ALA A 27 18.87 -15.00 -4.61
C ALA A 27 20.07 -14.34 -5.33
N THR A 28 20.66 -13.35 -4.69
CA THR A 28 21.93 -12.74 -5.10
C THR A 28 22.87 -12.72 -3.90
N ALA A 29 24.12 -13.12 -4.10
CA ALA A 29 25.29 -12.81 -3.29
C ALA A 29 25.92 -13.87 -2.42
N ASN A 30 27.22 -13.68 -2.25
CA ASN A 30 28.16 -14.45 -1.43
C ASN A 30 28.11 -13.93 0.01
N GLY A 31 27.62 -14.75 0.94
CA GLY A 31 27.64 -14.48 2.37
C GLY A 31 26.28 -14.73 3.05
N PRO A 32 26.23 -14.68 4.39
CA PRO A 32 24.96 -14.72 5.13
C PRO A 32 24.07 -13.55 4.73
N SER A 33 22.79 -13.83 4.50
CA SER A 33 21.76 -12.84 4.17
C SER A 33 20.50 -13.17 4.96
N ARG A 34 19.61 -12.20 5.10
CA ARG A 34 18.29 -12.45 5.67
C ARG A 34 17.39 -13.09 4.62
N TYR A 35 16.66 -14.10 5.04
CA TYR A 35 15.66 -14.77 4.20
C TYR A 35 14.34 -14.87 4.94
N ILE A 36 13.25 -14.67 4.22
CA ILE A 36 11.89 -14.95 4.67
C ILE A 36 11.54 -16.35 4.21
N VAL A 37 11.16 -17.21 5.15
CA VAL A 37 10.74 -18.59 4.89
C VAL A 37 9.25 -18.68 5.16
N ALA A 38 8.46 -18.90 4.12
CA ALA A 38 7.03 -19.17 4.24
C ALA A 38 6.76 -20.67 4.33
N LEU A 39 5.85 -21.04 5.20
CA LEU A 39 5.49 -22.43 5.49
C LEU A 39 4.11 -22.75 4.90
N GLU A 40 3.83 -24.04 4.72
CA GLU A 40 2.50 -24.53 4.40
C GLU A 40 1.58 -24.35 5.62
N ASP A 41 0.29 -24.18 5.39
CA ASP A 41 -0.69 -23.77 6.42
C ASP A 41 -0.87 -24.79 7.56
N ASP A 42 -0.46 -26.04 7.36
CA ASP A 42 -0.51 -27.12 8.35
C ASP A 42 0.76 -27.23 9.22
N VAL A 43 1.77 -26.40 9.01
CA VAL A 43 3.02 -26.39 9.76
C VAL A 43 2.95 -25.39 10.92
N ASP A 44 3.29 -25.84 12.12
CA ASP A 44 3.39 -24.94 13.28
C ASP A 44 4.66 -24.09 13.20
N VAL A 45 4.45 -22.77 12.97
CA VAL A 45 5.53 -21.78 12.88
C VAL A 45 6.42 -21.79 14.14
N SER A 46 5.84 -22.00 15.33
CA SER A 46 6.59 -21.98 16.60
C SER A 46 7.63 -23.09 16.68
N THR A 47 7.38 -24.23 16.08
CA THR A 47 8.33 -25.35 16.03
C THR A 47 9.42 -25.14 14.98
N ALA A 48 9.11 -24.48 13.88
CA ALA A 48 10.05 -24.17 12.81
C ALA A 48 11.04 -23.06 13.21
N VAL A 49 10.61 -22.10 14.01
CA VAL A 49 11.40 -20.95 14.50
C VAL A 49 12.43 -21.35 15.59
N SER A 50 12.33 -22.57 16.17
CA SER A 50 13.03 -22.99 17.39
C SER A 50 14.55 -22.84 17.38
N HIS A 51 15.18 -22.48 16.28
CA HIS A 51 16.62 -22.45 16.19
C HIS A 51 17.27 -21.13 15.76
N HIS A 52 16.64 -20.17 15.08
CA HIS A 52 17.35 -18.92 14.68
C HIS A 52 16.48 -17.87 14.01
N GLY A 53 15.15 -17.92 14.07
CA GLY A 53 14.29 -17.03 13.31
C GLY A 53 13.33 -16.19 14.16
N ARG A 54 12.83 -15.11 13.58
CA ARG A 54 11.78 -14.27 14.11
C ARG A 54 10.47 -14.58 13.34
N PRO A 55 9.37 -14.90 14.03
CA PRO A 55 8.13 -15.28 13.35
C PRO A 55 7.54 -14.11 12.56
N LEU A 56 6.98 -14.41 11.40
CA LEU A 56 6.21 -13.50 10.54
C LEU A 56 4.83 -14.12 10.32
N ARG A 57 3.82 -13.67 11.05
CA ARG A 57 2.50 -14.31 11.07
C ARG A 57 1.70 -14.09 9.79
N ALA A 58 1.76 -12.88 9.22
CA ALA A 58 1.05 -12.54 7.99
C ALA A 58 1.48 -13.38 6.78
N VAL A 59 2.69 -13.94 6.80
CA VAL A 59 3.18 -14.84 5.73
C VAL A 59 3.20 -16.31 6.16
N HIS A 60 2.70 -16.63 7.37
CA HIS A 60 2.77 -17.94 7.97
C HIS A 60 4.19 -18.54 7.89
N GLY A 61 5.17 -17.85 8.52
CA GLY A 61 6.57 -18.20 8.38
C GLY A 61 7.49 -17.49 9.36
N PHE A 62 8.74 -17.32 8.96
CA PHE A 62 9.75 -16.65 9.78
C PHE A 62 10.81 -15.98 8.92
N VAL A 63 11.54 -15.02 9.50
CA VAL A 63 12.75 -14.42 8.93
C VAL A 63 13.96 -14.88 9.72
N ALA A 64 15.04 -15.26 9.02
CA ALA A 64 16.29 -15.70 9.63
C ALA A 64 17.51 -15.32 8.79
N GLU A 65 18.65 -15.15 9.47
CA GLU A 65 19.96 -15.01 8.81
C GLU A 65 20.54 -16.38 8.47
N MET A 66 20.87 -16.60 7.20
CA MET A 66 21.45 -17.85 6.73
C MET A 66 22.24 -17.64 5.43
N SER A 67 23.06 -18.62 5.07
CA SER A 67 23.73 -18.65 3.77
C SER A 67 22.75 -19.04 2.65
N ALA A 68 23.08 -18.71 1.41
CA ALA A 68 22.32 -19.14 0.26
C ALA A 68 22.19 -20.66 0.12
N SER A 69 23.21 -21.41 0.60
CA SER A 69 23.16 -22.88 0.62
C SER A 69 22.20 -23.45 1.67
N GLU A 70 22.10 -22.81 2.83
CA GLU A 70 21.12 -23.17 3.86
C GLU A 70 19.70 -22.84 3.39
N ALA A 71 19.50 -21.65 2.80
CA ALA A 71 18.23 -21.27 2.21
C ALA A 71 17.77 -22.25 1.10
N ALA A 72 18.71 -22.67 0.24
CA ALA A 72 18.44 -23.68 -0.79
C ALA A 72 18.12 -25.07 -0.19
N ALA A 73 18.73 -25.44 0.92
CA ALA A 73 18.42 -26.67 1.63
C ALA A 73 17.00 -26.66 2.20
N LEU A 74 16.57 -25.53 2.79
CA LEU A 74 15.22 -25.36 3.34
C LEU A 74 14.12 -25.58 2.29
N LEU A 75 14.37 -25.25 1.02
CA LEU A 75 13.39 -25.53 -0.05
C LEU A 75 13.07 -27.01 -0.23
N ASN A 76 13.94 -27.91 0.23
CA ASN A 76 13.73 -29.35 0.14
C ASN A 76 13.05 -29.90 1.40
N GLU A 77 12.92 -29.10 2.46
CA GLU A 77 12.26 -29.54 3.69
C GLU A 77 10.74 -29.62 3.50
N PRO A 78 10.09 -30.67 4.03
CA PRO A 78 8.64 -30.75 4.06
C PRO A 78 8.03 -29.56 4.79
N GLY A 79 6.94 -29.02 4.25
CA GLY A 79 6.23 -27.91 4.90
C GLY A 79 6.79 -26.52 4.57
N VAL A 80 7.86 -26.38 3.81
CA VAL A 80 8.34 -25.09 3.29
C VAL A 80 7.63 -24.76 1.98
N LYS A 81 6.94 -23.64 1.91
CA LYS A 81 6.18 -23.15 0.75
C LYS A 81 7.09 -22.42 -0.24
N TYR A 82 7.87 -21.47 0.24
CA TYR A 82 8.91 -20.76 -0.51
C TYR A 82 9.95 -20.16 0.42
N VAL A 83 11.08 -19.76 -0.15
CA VAL A 83 12.12 -18.98 0.52
C VAL A 83 12.37 -17.73 -0.31
N GLU A 84 12.28 -16.55 0.29
CA GLU A 84 12.51 -15.26 -0.32
C GLU A 84 13.71 -14.58 0.34
N GLN A 85 14.67 -14.09 -0.46
CA GLN A 85 15.72 -13.25 0.09
C GLN A 85 15.13 -11.92 0.53
N ASP A 86 15.36 -11.51 1.77
CA ASP A 86 14.88 -10.26 2.32
C ASP A 86 15.46 -9.08 1.51
N SER A 87 14.59 -8.28 0.94
CA SER A 87 14.95 -7.21 0.01
C SER A 87 14.60 -5.84 0.58
N MET A 88 15.19 -4.80 -0.01
CA MET A 88 14.93 -3.42 0.38
C MET A 88 13.69 -2.87 -0.31
N GLY A 89 12.87 -2.16 0.45
CA GLY A 89 11.84 -1.27 -0.04
C GLY A 89 12.09 0.17 0.44
N GLY A 90 11.28 1.12 0.05
CA GLY A 90 11.41 2.49 0.54
C GLY A 90 10.30 3.41 0.04
N GLY A 91 10.23 4.60 0.62
CA GLY A 91 9.25 5.61 0.30
C GLY A 91 9.33 6.07 -1.15
N GLY A 92 8.18 6.39 -1.71
CA GLY A 92 8.01 6.71 -3.13
C GLY A 92 7.93 8.22 -3.40
N SER A 93 8.82 9.03 -2.80
CA SER A 93 9.00 10.43 -3.20
C SER A 93 9.89 10.54 -4.44
N VAL A 94 9.70 11.59 -5.20
CA VAL A 94 10.50 11.91 -6.39
C VAL A 94 11.25 13.22 -6.20
N GLY A 95 12.58 13.15 -6.18
CA GLY A 95 13.45 14.28 -5.91
C GLY A 95 13.60 14.60 -4.42
N GLU A 96 14.24 15.72 -4.12
CA GLU A 96 14.44 16.18 -2.76
C GLU A 96 13.22 16.99 -2.27
N PRO A 97 12.65 16.66 -1.11
CA PRO A 97 11.57 17.45 -0.53
C PRO A 97 12.00 18.90 -0.31
N LYS A 98 11.14 19.84 -0.67
CA LYS A 98 11.42 21.26 -0.53
C LYS A 98 10.72 21.82 0.70
N ALA A 99 11.49 22.02 1.77
CA ALA A 99 10.99 22.65 2.98
C ALA A 99 10.52 24.10 2.72
N LEU A 100 9.44 24.50 3.38
CA LEU A 100 8.88 25.84 3.33
C LEU A 100 8.90 26.48 4.73
N ASP A 101 9.13 27.79 4.78
CA ASP A 101 9.10 28.54 6.05
C ASP A 101 7.68 28.85 6.54
N LEU A 102 6.70 28.84 5.65
CA LEU A 102 5.31 29.20 5.91
C LEU A 102 4.34 28.27 5.17
N GLN A 103 3.35 27.79 5.88
CA GLN A 103 2.20 27.13 5.28
C GLN A 103 1.39 28.14 4.47
N ARG A 104 1.03 27.78 3.25
CA ARG A 104 0.22 28.62 2.37
C ARG A 104 -1.27 28.47 2.69
N SER A 105 -2.02 29.55 2.50
CA SER A 105 -3.47 29.54 2.49
C SER A 105 -3.92 30.05 1.11
N PRO A 106 -4.77 29.41 0.42
CA PRO A 106 -5.73 28.33 0.74
C PRO A 106 -5.06 26.95 0.92
N PRO A 107 -5.86 25.88 1.25
CA PRO A 107 -5.34 24.52 1.41
C PRO A 107 -4.55 24.06 0.20
N ALA A 108 -3.69 23.05 0.40
CA ALA A 108 -2.93 22.42 -0.67
C ALA A 108 -3.83 22.09 -1.87
N TRP A 109 -3.38 22.35 -3.07
CA TRP A 109 -4.18 22.21 -4.29
C TRP A 109 -4.81 20.81 -4.44
N GLY A 110 -4.19 19.79 -3.82
CA GLY A 110 -4.70 18.43 -3.81
C GLY A 110 -6.07 18.33 -3.16
N LEU A 111 -6.29 19.01 -2.03
CA LEU A 111 -7.59 19.04 -1.35
C LEU A 111 -8.66 19.73 -2.22
N ASP A 112 -8.34 20.88 -2.80
CA ASP A 112 -9.21 21.61 -3.73
C ASP A 112 -9.57 20.77 -4.97
N ARG A 113 -8.61 19.92 -5.45
CA ARG A 113 -8.88 19.10 -6.63
C ARG A 113 -9.84 17.94 -6.37
N ILE A 114 -9.78 17.33 -5.22
CA ILE A 114 -10.57 16.11 -4.95
C ILE A 114 -12.01 16.39 -4.54
N ASP A 115 -12.40 17.63 -4.26
CA ASP A 115 -13.76 17.98 -3.90
C ASP A 115 -14.58 18.54 -5.08
N GLN A 116 -14.00 18.63 -6.26
CA GLN A 116 -14.65 19.11 -7.48
C GLN A 116 -14.40 18.18 -8.67
N ARG A 117 -15.35 18.18 -9.65
CA ARG A 117 -15.27 17.30 -10.82
C ARG A 117 -14.36 17.85 -11.91
N ASP A 118 -14.35 19.17 -12.07
CA ASP A 118 -13.73 19.86 -13.19
C ASP A 118 -12.78 20.97 -12.73
N LEU A 119 -11.76 21.26 -13.55
CA LEU A 119 -10.96 22.47 -13.44
C LEU A 119 -11.75 23.70 -13.96
N PRO A 120 -11.41 24.92 -13.54
CA PRO A 120 -10.25 25.31 -12.70
C PRO A 120 -10.49 25.08 -11.21
N LEU A 121 -9.40 24.98 -10.44
CA LEU A 121 -9.43 24.95 -8.97
C LEU A 121 -10.09 26.21 -8.41
N ASN A 122 -10.88 26.06 -7.33
CA ASN A 122 -11.69 27.12 -6.74
C ASN A 122 -11.15 27.66 -5.40
N GLN A 123 -9.99 27.16 -4.96
CA GLN A 123 -9.29 27.51 -3.73
C GLN A 123 -10.08 27.17 -2.45
N SER A 124 -10.86 26.11 -2.49
CA SER A 124 -11.61 25.61 -1.34
C SER A 124 -11.46 24.09 -1.21
N TYR A 125 -11.79 23.56 -0.05
CA TYR A 125 -12.00 22.15 0.17
C TYR A 125 -13.29 21.94 0.96
N VAL A 126 -14.27 21.32 0.34
CA VAL A 126 -15.60 21.08 0.91
C VAL A 126 -15.69 19.63 1.38
N TYR A 127 -15.96 19.43 2.64
CA TYR A 127 -16.12 18.11 3.25
C TYR A 127 -17.28 18.11 4.26
N ASN A 128 -17.97 16.98 4.41
CA ASN A 128 -19.05 16.78 5.39
C ASN A 128 -18.66 15.76 6.46
N GLN A 129 -17.66 14.92 6.18
CA GLN A 129 -17.08 13.95 7.08
C GLN A 129 -15.64 14.37 7.40
N THR A 130 -15.15 13.93 8.55
CA THR A 130 -13.82 14.29 9.06
C THR A 130 -12.95 13.07 9.36
N GLY A 131 -13.49 11.86 9.16
CA GLY A 131 -12.82 10.60 9.51
C GLY A 131 -12.89 10.28 11.02
N LEU A 132 -13.72 11.00 11.79
CA LEU A 132 -13.87 10.77 13.23
C LEU A 132 -14.27 9.31 13.52
N GLY A 133 -13.54 8.67 14.44
CA GLY A 133 -13.77 7.28 14.84
C GLY A 133 -13.09 6.25 13.94
N VAL A 134 -12.37 6.67 12.87
CA VAL A 134 -11.60 5.80 12.01
C VAL A 134 -10.12 5.84 12.38
N THR A 135 -9.45 4.69 12.37
CA THR A 135 -8.00 4.58 12.58
C THR A 135 -7.30 4.45 11.24
N VAL A 136 -6.24 5.24 11.00
CA VAL A 136 -5.36 5.06 9.83
C VAL A 136 -3.96 4.70 10.28
N TYR A 137 -3.53 3.51 9.90
CA TYR A 137 -2.16 3.03 10.05
C TYR A 137 -1.30 3.58 8.91
N VAL A 138 -0.21 4.26 9.23
CA VAL A 138 0.74 4.81 8.26
C VAL A 138 2.03 4.00 8.34
N LEU A 139 2.24 3.10 7.37
CA LEU A 139 3.42 2.25 7.25
C LEU A 139 4.49 3.03 6.47
N ASP A 140 5.49 3.62 7.18
CA ASP A 140 6.41 4.59 6.59
C ASP A 140 7.69 4.82 7.43
N SER A 141 8.33 5.99 7.30
CA SER A 141 9.53 6.41 8.05
C SER A 141 9.25 6.85 9.50
N GLY A 142 8.00 6.79 9.95
CA GLY A 142 7.55 7.33 11.22
C GLY A 142 6.72 8.60 11.05
N ILE A 143 6.26 9.18 12.16
CA ILE A 143 5.51 10.45 12.18
C ILE A 143 6.06 11.33 13.30
N ASN A 144 6.22 12.64 13.07
CA ASN A 144 6.39 13.61 14.13
C ASN A 144 5.06 13.77 14.89
N ILE A 145 4.86 12.96 15.92
CA ILE A 145 3.60 12.91 16.69
C ILE A 145 3.26 14.23 17.40
N SER A 146 4.27 15.10 17.58
CA SER A 146 4.12 16.41 18.24
C SER A 146 3.77 17.53 17.25
N HIS A 147 3.68 17.24 15.96
CA HIS A 147 3.32 18.25 14.97
C HIS A 147 1.94 18.82 15.26
N SER A 148 1.83 20.17 15.27
CA SER A 148 0.62 20.87 15.72
C SER A 148 -0.61 20.57 14.86
N ASP A 149 -0.40 20.24 13.57
CA ASP A 149 -1.48 19.94 12.64
C ASP A 149 -2.21 18.62 12.98
N PHE A 150 -1.55 17.73 13.71
CA PHE A 150 -2.19 16.50 14.17
C PHE A 150 -3.03 16.69 15.45
N GLY A 151 -2.82 17.75 16.23
CA GLY A 151 -3.63 18.04 17.42
C GLY A 151 -3.68 16.90 18.46
N GLY A 152 -2.62 16.08 18.56
CA GLY A 152 -2.55 14.93 19.48
C GLY A 152 -3.28 13.66 18.98
N ARG A 153 -3.72 13.60 17.74
CA ARG A 153 -4.41 12.44 17.15
C ARG A 153 -3.49 11.34 16.64
N VAL A 154 -2.17 11.51 16.77
CA VAL A 154 -1.16 10.52 16.37
C VAL A 154 -0.67 9.76 17.59
N ARG A 155 -0.60 8.44 17.48
CA ARG A 155 0.12 7.58 18.44
C ARG A 155 1.21 6.77 17.77
N ASN A 156 2.24 6.44 18.52
CA ASN A 156 3.21 5.46 18.06
C ASN A 156 2.60 4.05 18.12
N GLY A 157 2.86 3.28 17.10
CA GLY A 157 2.60 1.86 17.01
C GLY A 157 3.92 1.10 16.92
N PHE A 158 4.19 0.50 15.76
CA PHE A 158 5.39 -0.28 15.50
C PHE A 158 6.62 0.60 15.23
N ASN A 159 7.79 0.15 15.69
CA ASN A 159 9.08 0.71 15.30
C ASN A 159 10.09 -0.44 15.13
N PHE A 160 10.58 -0.64 13.92
CA PHE A 160 11.52 -1.71 13.58
C PHE A 160 12.88 -1.58 14.28
N SER A 161 13.23 -0.40 14.75
CA SER A 161 14.55 -0.11 15.34
C SER A 161 14.44 0.44 16.75
N SER A 162 15.18 -0.20 17.67
CA SER A 162 15.35 0.32 19.04
C SER A 162 16.47 1.36 19.16
N THR A 163 17.29 1.53 18.12
CA THR A 163 18.49 2.39 18.14
C THR A 163 18.29 3.73 17.41
N LEU A 164 17.28 3.85 16.54
CA LEU A 164 16.95 5.09 15.88
C LEU A 164 16.07 5.97 16.80
N PRO A 165 16.06 7.29 16.60
CA PRO A 165 15.17 8.19 17.34
C PRO A 165 13.72 7.72 17.28
N ALA A 166 13.00 7.84 18.39
CA ALA A 166 11.55 7.64 18.37
C ALA A 166 10.90 8.72 17.48
N GLY A 167 10.05 8.30 16.56
CA GLY A 167 9.40 9.18 15.61
C GLY A 167 10.10 9.24 14.24
N ASP A 168 9.73 10.21 13.43
CA ASP A 168 10.24 10.39 12.08
C ASP A 168 11.61 11.09 12.08
N CYS A 169 12.54 10.60 11.29
CA CYS A 169 13.85 11.23 11.07
C CYS A 169 14.17 11.43 9.58
N ASN A 170 13.21 11.13 8.70
CA ASN A 170 13.30 11.38 7.26
C ASN A 170 12.36 12.51 6.84
N GLY A 171 11.09 12.44 7.21
CA GLY A 171 10.03 13.39 6.89
C GLY A 171 8.93 12.84 5.99
N HIS A 172 9.21 11.78 5.24
CA HIS A 172 8.25 11.21 4.29
C HIS A 172 6.96 10.74 5.00
N GLY A 173 7.08 9.99 6.09
CA GLY A 173 5.91 9.51 6.83
C GLY A 173 5.11 10.62 7.51
N THR A 174 5.77 11.69 8.01
CA THR A 174 5.06 12.88 8.53
C THR A 174 4.29 13.58 7.42
N HIS A 175 4.89 13.72 6.23
CA HIS A 175 4.26 14.33 5.07
C HIS A 175 3.03 13.54 4.62
N VAL A 176 3.16 12.24 4.48
CA VAL A 176 2.08 11.29 4.15
C VAL A 176 0.95 11.38 5.19
N ALA A 177 1.28 11.33 6.48
CA ALA A 177 0.29 11.43 7.56
C ALA A 177 -0.46 12.77 7.55
N GLY A 178 0.22 13.87 7.21
CA GLY A 178 -0.37 15.19 7.03
C GLY A 178 -1.45 15.19 5.96
N ILE A 179 -1.19 14.58 4.80
CA ILE A 179 -2.18 14.47 3.71
C ILE A 179 -3.37 13.58 4.11
N VAL A 180 -3.14 12.51 4.88
CA VAL A 180 -4.25 11.68 5.39
C VAL A 180 -5.12 12.48 6.35
N GLY A 181 -4.50 13.08 7.41
CA GLY A 181 -5.24 13.47 8.60
C GLY A 181 -4.78 14.73 9.32
N GLY A 182 -3.96 15.58 8.70
CA GLY A 182 -3.67 16.91 9.24
C GLY A 182 -4.92 17.78 9.30
N SER A 183 -5.05 18.62 10.30
CA SER A 183 -6.18 19.55 10.44
C SER A 183 -6.22 20.57 9.30
N ALA A 184 -5.06 21.03 8.83
CA ALA A 184 -4.93 21.94 7.71
C ALA A 184 -4.77 21.17 6.37
N HIS A 185 -3.83 20.22 6.33
CA HIS A 185 -3.44 19.53 5.09
C HIS A 185 -4.21 18.25 4.83
N GLY A 186 -4.91 17.69 5.81
CA GLY A 186 -5.51 16.37 5.74
C GLY A 186 -6.86 16.34 5.02
N VAL A 187 -7.10 15.22 4.31
CA VAL A 187 -8.41 14.87 3.75
C VAL A 187 -9.38 14.52 4.88
N ALA A 188 -8.97 13.69 5.84
CA ALA A 188 -9.77 13.22 6.97
C ALA A 188 -9.31 13.88 8.28
N LYS A 189 -9.75 15.09 8.54
CA LYS A 189 -9.19 16.03 9.52
C LYS A 189 -9.29 15.61 10.99
N GLU A 190 -10.14 14.62 11.36
CA GLU A 190 -10.32 14.11 12.72
C GLU A 190 -10.03 12.62 12.86
N VAL A 191 -9.39 12.02 11.87
CA VAL A 191 -8.96 10.61 11.91
C VAL A 191 -7.90 10.40 13.01
N SER A 192 -7.90 9.20 13.61
CA SER A 192 -6.81 8.76 14.49
C SER A 192 -5.68 8.15 13.64
N LEU A 193 -4.44 8.59 13.86
CA LEU A 193 -3.27 8.15 13.11
C LEU A 193 -2.39 7.24 13.96
N VAL A 194 -1.88 6.16 13.37
CA VAL A 194 -0.94 5.24 14.03
C VAL A 194 0.33 5.15 13.19
N SER A 195 1.45 5.53 13.80
CA SER A 195 2.76 5.49 13.17
C SER A 195 3.32 4.07 13.20
N LEU A 196 3.50 3.46 12.04
CA LEU A 196 4.20 2.19 11.86
C LEU A 196 5.52 2.47 11.15
N ARG A 197 6.58 2.64 11.95
CA ARG A 197 7.88 2.97 11.41
C ARG A 197 8.62 1.73 10.96
N VAL A 198 8.82 1.61 9.64
CA VAL A 198 9.51 0.50 8.98
C VAL A 198 10.65 0.97 8.07
N LEU A 199 10.84 2.30 7.94
CA LEU A 199 11.93 2.91 7.17
C LEU A 199 12.89 3.65 8.08
N ASP A 200 14.15 3.70 7.66
CA ASP A 200 15.23 4.44 8.31
C ASP A 200 15.23 5.95 7.93
N CYS A 201 16.23 6.69 8.39
CA CYS A 201 16.36 8.12 8.08
C CYS A 201 16.74 8.39 6.62
N GLN A 202 17.10 7.39 5.84
CA GLN A 202 17.36 7.42 4.41
C GLN A 202 16.16 6.98 3.59
N ASN A 203 15.00 6.81 4.24
CA ASN A 203 13.75 6.36 3.59
C ASN A 203 13.84 4.96 3.00
N GLN A 204 14.59 4.06 3.64
CA GLN A 204 14.80 2.68 3.21
C GLN A 204 14.51 1.70 4.36
N GLY A 205 14.03 0.51 4.03
CA GLY A 205 13.73 -0.53 5.01
C GLY A 205 13.70 -1.91 4.36
N LEU A 206 13.80 -2.95 5.18
CA LEU A 206 13.71 -4.33 4.72
C LEU A 206 12.25 -4.77 4.62
N VAL A 207 11.95 -5.64 3.68
CA VAL A 207 10.60 -6.21 3.51
C VAL A 207 10.13 -6.92 4.78
N SER A 208 11.02 -7.61 5.48
CA SER A 208 10.67 -8.27 6.75
C SER A 208 10.20 -7.27 7.82
N ASP A 209 10.78 -6.08 7.87
CA ASP A 209 10.36 -5.04 8.82
C ASP A 209 8.99 -4.45 8.41
N MET A 210 8.72 -4.37 7.09
CA MET A 210 7.41 -3.98 6.57
C MET A 210 6.33 -5.02 6.92
N VAL A 211 6.65 -6.31 6.75
CA VAL A 211 5.75 -7.41 7.13
C VAL A 211 5.46 -7.39 8.63
N GLU A 212 6.47 -7.17 9.48
CA GLU A 212 6.25 -7.05 10.93
C GLU A 212 5.40 -5.84 11.31
N GLY A 213 5.58 -4.71 10.63
CA GLY A 213 4.72 -3.53 10.83
C GLY A 213 3.26 -3.82 10.48
N ILE A 214 3.02 -4.62 9.44
CA ILE A 214 1.67 -5.07 9.07
C ILE A 214 1.13 -6.07 10.09
N ASP A 215 1.92 -7.05 10.53
CA ASP A 215 1.56 -7.99 11.59
C ASP A 215 1.13 -7.25 12.87
N TRP A 216 1.91 -6.24 13.24
CA TRP A 216 1.60 -5.40 14.40
C TRP A 216 0.26 -4.67 14.23
N ALA A 217 -0.03 -4.15 13.03
CA ALA A 217 -1.30 -3.46 12.75
C ALA A 217 -2.50 -4.42 12.83
N ILE A 218 -2.35 -5.66 12.34
CA ILE A 218 -3.38 -6.70 12.45
C ILE A 218 -3.64 -7.05 13.92
N ASP A 219 -2.59 -7.14 14.75
CA ASP A 219 -2.75 -7.41 16.18
C ASP A 219 -3.38 -6.25 16.96
N ASP A 220 -3.12 -5.01 16.55
CA ASP A 220 -3.67 -3.79 17.17
C ASP A 220 -5.11 -3.52 16.72
N HIS A 221 -5.47 -3.95 15.51
CA HIS A 221 -6.80 -3.75 14.96
C HIS A 221 -7.83 -4.60 15.70
N GLN A 222 -8.90 -3.95 16.14
CA GLN A 222 -10.01 -4.64 16.76
C GLN A 222 -11.09 -4.95 15.73
N THR A 223 -11.45 -6.20 15.61
CA THR A 223 -12.47 -6.66 14.67
C THR A 223 -13.74 -5.80 14.75
N GLY A 224 -14.15 -5.28 13.60
CA GLY A 224 -15.34 -4.43 13.47
C GLY A 224 -15.11 -2.94 13.75
N GLN A 225 -13.89 -2.53 14.09
CA GLN A 225 -13.53 -1.11 14.12
C GLN A 225 -13.10 -0.66 12.71
N PRO A 226 -13.53 0.52 12.23
CA PRO A 226 -13.16 0.99 10.90
C PRO A 226 -11.68 1.37 10.84
N ALA A 227 -10.95 0.76 9.91
CA ALA A 227 -9.53 0.99 9.77
C ALA A 227 -9.09 1.08 8.30
N VAL A 228 -8.07 1.91 8.07
CA VAL A 228 -7.37 2.06 6.79
C VAL A 228 -5.87 1.89 7.03
N MET A 229 -5.16 1.33 6.07
CA MET A 229 -3.69 1.33 6.07
C MET A 229 -3.20 2.05 4.82
N ASN A 230 -2.33 3.05 5.03
CA ASN A 230 -1.63 3.75 3.97
C ASN A 230 -0.24 3.17 3.80
N ILE A 231 0.08 2.70 2.60
CA ILE A 231 1.41 2.17 2.24
C ILE A 231 1.97 2.98 1.08
N SER A 232 2.82 3.95 1.41
CA SER A 232 3.52 4.80 0.44
C SER A 232 4.95 4.33 0.19
N ILE A 233 5.15 3.00 0.19
CA ILE A 233 6.43 2.30 0.04
C ILE A 233 6.31 1.27 -1.09
N TYR A 234 7.39 1.06 -1.86
CA TYR A 234 7.44 0.01 -2.87
C TYR A 234 8.80 -0.69 -2.93
N THR A 235 8.81 -1.87 -3.53
CA THR A 235 10.01 -2.62 -3.92
C THR A 235 10.19 -2.57 -5.43
N ASP A 236 11.41 -2.51 -5.94
CA ASP A 236 11.69 -2.45 -7.39
C ASP A 236 11.38 -3.77 -8.13
N SER A 237 11.10 -4.83 -7.37
CA SER A 237 10.74 -6.16 -7.86
C SER A 237 9.59 -6.73 -7.06
N PRO A 238 8.82 -7.70 -7.61
CA PRO A 238 7.78 -8.38 -6.85
C PRO A 238 8.31 -9.02 -5.57
N SER A 239 7.61 -8.79 -4.44
CA SER A 239 7.85 -9.43 -3.15
C SER A 239 6.60 -10.21 -2.73
N PRO A 240 6.58 -11.54 -2.87
CA PRO A 240 5.46 -12.36 -2.44
C PRO A 240 5.12 -12.23 -0.96
N SER A 241 6.12 -12.04 -0.10
CA SER A 241 5.91 -11.89 1.35
C SER A 241 5.22 -10.56 1.67
N PHE A 242 5.62 -9.47 1.02
CA PHE A 242 4.96 -8.18 1.19
C PHE A 242 3.51 -8.22 0.66
N ASP A 243 3.31 -8.82 -0.53
CA ASP A 243 1.98 -9.01 -1.11
C ASP A 243 1.08 -9.86 -0.20
N ALA A 244 1.61 -10.92 0.42
CA ALA A 244 0.87 -11.79 1.32
C ALA A 244 0.46 -11.07 2.62
N ALA A 245 1.36 -10.29 3.20
CA ALA A 245 1.08 -9.50 4.40
C ALA A 245 -0.06 -8.48 4.17
N ILE A 246 -0.04 -7.81 3.01
CA ILE A 246 -1.12 -6.88 2.64
C ILE A 246 -2.47 -7.60 2.51
N ARG A 247 -2.49 -8.78 1.88
CA ARG A 247 -3.73 -9.57 1.81
C ARG A 247 -4.21 -10.03 3.18
N ALA A 248 -3.29 -10.32 4.11
CA ALA A 248 -3.65 -10.67 5.49
C ALA A 248 -4.31 -9.48 6.20
N ALA A 249 -3.79 -8.25 6.05
CA ALA A 249 -4.42 -7.04 6.60
C ALA A 249 -5.82 -6.80 6.01
N ILE A 250 -5.98 -7.00 4.69
CA ILE A 250 -7.28 -6.87 4.02
C ILE A 250 -8.26 -7.95 4.55
N ALA A 251 -7.80 -9.18 4.73
CA ALA A 251 -8.62 -10.27 5.27
C ALA A 251 -9.04 -10.03 6.74
N ASP A 252 -8.22 -9.30 7.51
CA ASP A 252 -8.56 -8.87 8.87
C ASP A 252 -9.61 -7.73 8.90
N GLY A 253 -9.88 -7.08 7.77
CA GLY A 253 -10.88 -6.01 7.62
C GLY A 253 -10.29 -4.61 7.46
N ILE A 254 -8.99 -4.47 7.37
CA ILE A 254 -8.32 -3.18 7.15
C ILE A 254 -8.38 -2.83 5.65
N THR A 255 -8.92 -1.66 5.31
CA THR A 255 -8.86 -1.15 3.92
C THR A 255 -7.44 -0.69 3.61
N VAL A 256 -6.78 -1.28 2.61
CA VAL A 256 -5.39 -0.96 2.29
C VAL A 256 -5.29 -0.16 1.01
N CYS A 257 -4.65 1.03 1.09
CA CYS A 257 -4.31 1.87 -0.05
C CYS A 257 -2.81 1.82 -0.28
N VAL A 258 -2.40 1.58 -1.53
CA VAL A 258 -1.00 1.40 -1.91
C VAL A 258 -0.64 2.30 -3.09
N LEU A 259 0.61 2.71 -3.16
CA LEU A 259 1.11 3.51 -4.26
C LEU A 259 1.34 2.67 -5.53
N ALA A 260 1.18 3.28 -6.71
CA ALA A 260 1.50 2.65 -7.99
C ALA A 260 3.01 2.57 -8.28
N GLY A 261 3.83 3.38 -7.57
CA GLY A 261 5.27 3.52 -7.79
C GLY A 261 5.65 4.64 -8.75
N ASN A 262 6.93 5.00 -8.73
CA ASN A 262 7.49 6.15 -9.45
C ASN A 262 8.60 5.72 -10.43
N GLY A 263 8.33 4.70 -11.24
CA GLY A 263 9.36 4.07 -12.06
C GLY A 263 10.32 3.23 -11.21
N THR A 264 11.51 2.96 -11.72
CA THR A 264 12.58 2.36 -10.92
C THR A 264 13.28 3.44 -10.10
N ARG A 265 13.77 3.10 -8.91
CA ARG A 265 14.50 4.05 -8.04
C ARG A 265 15.73 4.66 -8.68
N SER A 266 16.27 4.01 -9.74
CA SER A 266 17.47 4.48 -10.43
C SER A 266 17.22 5.59 -11.45
N ASN A 267 16.01 5.72 -12.01
CA ASN A 267 15.76 6.63 -13.13
C ASN A 267 14.39 7.30 -13.16
N ASN A 268 13.47 6.94 -12.28
CA ASN A 268 12.09 7.46 -12.22
C ASN A 268 11.33 7.38 -13.57
N ILE A 269 11.69 6.43 -14.43
CA ILE A 269 10.97 6.18 -15.69
C ILE A 269 9.73 5.33 -15.37
N PRO A 270 8.51 5.82 -15.66
CA PRO A 270 7.29 5.09 -15.36
C PRO A 270 7.25 3.71 -15.99
N THR A 271 6.80 2.74 -15.21
CA THR A 271 6.63 1.36 -15.64
C THR A 271 5.21 0.87 -15.37
N ASP A 272 4.90 -0.36 -15.79
CA ASP A 272 3.64 -1.00 -15.43
C ASP A 272 3.61 -1.28 -13.91
N ALA A 273 2.64 -0.72 -13.21
CA ALA A 273 2.45 -0.90 -11.77
C ALA A 273 2.29 -2.37 -11.36
N CYS A 274 1.78 -3.22 -12.25
CA CYS A 274 1.64 -4.66 -11.99
C CYS A 274 2.97 -5.41 -11.83
N THR A 275 4.10 -4.76 -12.12
CA THR A 275 5.44 -5.38 -12.07
C THR A 275 6.17 -5.21 -10.75
N ILE A 276 5.60 -4.44 -9.81
CA ILE A 276 6.21 -4.15 -8.51
C ILE A 276 5.26 -4.47 -7.35
N SER A 277 5.79 -4.69 -6.14
CA SER A 277 5.00 -4.75 -4.92
C SER A 277 5.06 -3.39 -4.19
N PRO A 278 3.94 -2.92 -3.62
CA PRO A 278 2.66 -3.60 -3.43
C PRO A 278 1.62 -3.39 -4.54
N ALA A 279 1.90 -2.57 -5.56
CA ALA A 279 0.94 -2.15 -6.58
C ALA A 279 0.25 -3.31 -7.33
N ARG A 280 0.88 -4.49 -7.37
CA ARG A 280 0.34 -5.71 -7.99
C ARG A 280 -0.72 -6.45 -7.15
N VAL A 281 -0.96 -6.02 -5.91
CA VAL A 281 -1.98 -6.64 -5.03
C VAL A 281 -3.35 -6.12 -5.41
N THR A 282 -4.09 -6.90 -6.17
CA THR A 282 -5.40 -6.51 -6.75
C THR A 282 -6.51 -6.31 -5.74
N ASP A 283 -6.31 -6.77 -4.49
CA ASP A 283 -7.27 -6.59 -3.40
C ASP A 283 -7.07 -5.26 -2.65
N ALA A 284 -5.93 -4.59 -2.84
CA ALA A 284 -5.64 -3.25 -2.34
C ALA A 284 -6.09 -2.18 -3.34
N ILE A 285 -6.25 -0.94 -2.88
CA ILE A 285 -6.55 0.21 -3.75
C ILE A 285 -5.22 0.82 -4.21
N THR A 286 -4.88 0.61 -5.47
CA THR A 286 -3.61 1.09 -6.06
C THR A 286 -3.79 2.48 -6.66
N VAL A 287 -2.93 3.44 -6.22
CA VAL A 287 -3.08 4.86 -6.52
C VAL A 287 -1.91 5.40 -7.33
N SER A 288 -2.19 5.96 -8.49
CA SER A 288 -1.24 6.72 -9.30
C SER A 288 -1.41 8.23 -9.11
N ALA A 289 -0.46 9.03 -9.62
CA ALA A 289 -0.39 10.46 -9.33
C ALA A 289 -0.76 11.34 -10.53
N THR A 290 -1.44 12.48 -10.25
CA THR A 290 -1.62 13.59 -11.19
C THR A 290 -0.94 14.86 -10.70
N ASP A 291 -0.67 15.77 -11.66
CA ASP A 291 -0.38 17.16 -11.40
C ASP A 291 -1.69 17.99 -11.24
N LYS A 292 -1.54 19.29 -10.96
CA LYS A 292 -2.68 20.23 -10.78
C LYS A 292 -3.47 20.56 -12.05
N PHE A 293 -3.06 20.05 -13.21
CA PHE A 293 -3.71 20.21 -14.50
C PHE A 293 -4.40 18.92 -14.96
N ASP A 294 -4.54 17.95 -14.06
CA ASP A 294 -5.08 16.62 -14.34
C ASP A 294 -4.22 15.77 -15.29
N SER A 295 -2.96 16.11 -15.52
CA SER A 295 -2.06 15.22 -16.26
C SER A 295 -1.48 14.18 -15.33
N LYS A 296 -1.39 12.92 -15.79
CA LYS A 296 -0.62 11.92 -15.05
C LYS A 296 0.80 12.45 -14.83
N ALA A 297 1.27 12.46 -13.59
CA ALA A 297 2.62 12.91 -13.28
C ALA A 297 3.67 12.12 -14.07
N SER A 298 4.71 12.81 -14.52
CA SER A 298 5.70 12.24 -15.46
C SER A 298 6.44 11.02 -14.93
N PHE A 299 6.58 10.93 -13.61
CA PHE A 299 7.22 9.82 -12.89
C PHE A 299 6.25 8.66 -12.56
N ALA A 300 4.93 8.91 -12.56
CA ALA A 300 3.96 7.98 -12.00
C ALA A 300 3.76 6.74 -12.87
N ASN A 301 3.83 5.56 -12.25
CA ASN A 301 3.51 4.30 -12.87
C ASN A 301 2.05 4.24 -13.34
N PHE A 302 1.78 3.34 -14.26
CA PHE A 302 0.49 3.19 -14.93
C PHE A 302 0.15 1.70 -15.13
N GLY A 303 -0.96 1.39 -15.76
CA GLY A 303 -1.33 0.02 -16.12
C GLY A 303 -2.58 -0.49 -15.44
N ALA A 304 -2.92 -1.73 -15.71
CA ALA A 304 -4.19 -2.34 -15.30
C ALA A 304 -4.34 -2.52 -13.77
N CYS A 305 -3.24 -2.43 -13.02
CA CYS A 305 -3.27 -2.48 -11.56
C CYS A 305 -3.58 -1.12 -10.90
N VAL A 306 -3.69 -0.03 -11.67
CA VAL A 306 -4.05 1.28 -11.12
C VAL A 306 -5.57 1.40 -11.06
N ASP A 307 -6.11 1.57 -9.84
CA ASP A 307 -7.54 1.74 -9.60
C ASP A 307 -7.98 3.19 -9.70
N LEU A 308 -7.17 4.09 -9.12
CA LEU A 308 -7.45 5.52 -9.01
C LEU A 308 -6.20 6.36 -9.28
N PHE A 309 -6.43 7.56 -9.78
CA PHE A 309 -5.48 8.66 -9.76
C PHE A 309 -5.87 9.64 -8.65
N ALA A 310 -4.87 10.28 -8.04
CA ALA A 310 -5.08 11.36 -7.07
C ALA A 310 -3.94 12.39 -7.18
N PRO A 311 -4.11 13.61 -6.60
CA PRO A 311 -3.07 14.62 -6.56
C PRO A 311 -1.76 14.08 -5.95
N GLY A 312 -0.64 14.19 -6.68
CA GLY A 312 0.63 13.62 -6.21
C GLY A 312 1.86 14.40 -6.63
N ASP A 313 1.72 15.47 -7.42
CA ASP A 313 2.85 16.30 -7.84
C ASP A 313 2.83 17.66 -7.13
N GLN A 314 3.94 18.04 -6.50
CA GLN A 314 4.08 19.28 -5.74
C GLN A 314 2.99 19.46 -4.66
N ILE A 315 2.84 18.47 -3.81
CA ILE A 315 1.89 18.47 -2.69
C ILE A 315 2.56 19.07 -1.46
N GLU A 316 1.95 20.11 -0.89
CA GLU A 316 2.33 20.68 0.40
C GLU A 316 1.71 19.89 1.54
N SER A 317 2.52 19.54 2.56
CA SER A 317 2.06 18.86 3.78
C SER A 317 3.05 19.05 4.93
N ASP A 318 2.70 18.50 6.09
CA ASP A 318 3.49 18.56 7.32
C ASP A 318 4.89 17.96 7.13
N TRP A 319 5.86 18.48 7.89
CA TRP A 319 7.26 18.03 7.82
C TRP A 319 7.85 17.81 9.21
N TYR A 320 8.80 16.87 9.32
CA TYR A 320 9.28 16.37 10.61
C TYR A 320 10.21 17.30 11.39
N VAL A 321 10.87 18.27 10.75
CA VAL A 321 11.98 19.05 11.36
C VAL A 321 11.55 19.98 12.49
N SER A 322 10.26 20.29 12.59
CA SER A 322 9.67 21.00 13.72
C SER A 322 8.16 20.68 13.83
N ASN A 323 7.55 21.14 14.92
CA ASN A 323 6.11 20.88 15.16
C ASN A 323 5.16 21.74 14.30
N THR A 324 5.71 22.58 13.43
CA THR A 324 4.95 23.46 12.52
C THR A 324 5.56 23.53 11.12
N ALA A 325 6.54 22.69 10.85
CA ALA A 325 7.23 22.70 9.55
C ALA A 325 6.33 22.07 8.47
N VAL A 326 6.42 22.60 7.27
CA VAL A 326 5.79 22.06 6.06
C VAL A 326 6.83 21.86 4.97
N ALA A 327 6.54 20.97 4.03
CA ALA A 327 7.34 20.75 2.83
C ALA A 327 6.45 20.51 1.61
N ILE A 328 7.01 20.70 0.42
CA ILE A 328 6.42 20.26 -0.83
C ILE A 328 7.16 19.00 -1.29
N ASP A 329 6.42 17.96 -1.60
CA ASP A 329 6.94 16.71 -2.12
C ASP A 329 6.13 16.22 -3.32
N SER A 330 6.70 15.30 -4.12
CA SER A 330 6.06 14.73 -5.30
C SER A 330 6.28 13.23 -5.34
N GLY A 331 5.23 12.48 -5.66
CA GLY A 331 5.27 11.03 -5.77
C GLY A 331 3.87 10.43 -5.79
N THR A 332 3.77 9.19 -6.22
CA THR A 332 2.57 8.38 -5.96
C THR A 332 2.36 8.15 -4.46
N SER A 333 3.42 8.36 -3.66
CA SER A 333 3.38 8.42 -2.19
C SER A 333 2.50 9.55 -1.66
N MET A 334 2.39 10.66 -2.36
CA MET A 334 1.55 11.81 -1.99
C MET A 334 0.13 11.64 -2.52
N ALA A 335 -0.05 10.88 -3.59
CA ALA A 335 -1.37 10.55 -4.14
C ALA A 335 -2.13 9.54 -3.25
N THR A 336 -1.45 8.51 -2.78
CA THR A 336 -2.02 7.42 -1.96
C THR A 336 -2.72 7.92 -0.70
N PRO A 337 -2.14 8.82 0.12
CA PRO A 337 -2.79 9.30 1.34
C PRO A 337 -4.05 10.13 1.08
N HIS A 338 -4.21 10.76 -0.09
CA HIS A 338 -5.51 11.36 -0.45
C HIS A 338 -6.62 10.29 -0.54
N VAL A 339 -6.30 9.13 -1.11
CA VAL A 339 -7.26 8.00 -1.20
C VAL A 339 -7.47 7.37 0.17
N SER A 340 -6.43 7.23 0.98
CA SER A 340 -6.54 6.72 2.35
C SER A 340 -7.43 7.61 3.22
N GLY A 341 -7.29 8.94 3.10
CA GLY A 341 -8.17 9.90 3.75
C GLY A 341 -9.62 9.78 3.25
N ALA A 342 -9.82 9.64 1.95
CA ALA A 342 -11.16 9.44 1.37
C ALA A 342 -11.82 8.13 1.85
N ALA A 343 -11.04 7.05 1.98
CA ALA A 343 -11.51 5.80 2.57
C ALA A 343 -11.94 5.99 4.03
N ALA A 344 -11.20 6.80 4.80
CA ALA A 344 -11.58 7.13 6.18
C ALA A 344 -12.86 7.97 6.24
N LEU A 345 -13.07 8.94 5.32
CA LEU A 345 -14.32 9.67 5.23
C LEU A 345 -15.51 8.74 4.97
N TYR A 346 -15.35 7.79 4.05
CA TYR A 346 -16.38 6.79 3.75
C TYR A 346 -16.68 5.88 4.96
N LEU A 347 -15.65 5.39 5.63
CA LEU A 347 -15.77 4.51 6.79
C LEU A 347 -16.40 5.20 8.01
N GLN A 348 -16.29 6.52 8.15
CA GLN A 348 -16.98 7.25 9.23
C GLN A 348 -18.50 7.04 9.19
N ILE A 349 -19.09 6.96 8.00
CA ILE A 349 -20.54 6.77 7.82
C ILE A 349 -20.93 5.33 7.52
N HIS A 350 -19.95 4.49 7.20
CA HIS A 350 -20.11 3.06 6.93
C HIS A 350 -19.09 2.22 7.72
N PRO A 351 -19.10 2.27 9.06
CA PRO A 351 -18.01 1.76 9.90
C PRO A 351 -17.79 0.23 9.81
N THR A 352 -18.75 -0.51 9.30
CA THR A 352 -18.68 -1.97 9.13
C THR A 352 -18.50 -2.40 7.67
N ALA A 353 -18.23 -1.44 6.76
CA ALA A 353 -18.02 -1.77 5.35
C ALA A 353 -16.74 -2.58 5.17
N ALA A 354 -16.84 -3.70 4.46
CA ALA A 354 -15.68 -4.51 4.10
C ALA A 354 -14.73 -3.73 3.17
N PRO A 355 -13.43 -4.02 3.17
CA PRO A 355 -12.43 -3.33 2.33
C PRO A 355 -12.81 -3.27 0.84
N ALA A 356 -13.32 -4.36 0.27
CA ALA A 356 -13.80 -4.40 -1.12
C ALA A 356 -14.99 -3.45 -1.37
N THR A 357 -15.86 -3.26 -0.37
CA THR A 357 -16.98 -2.30 -0.47
C THR A 357 -16.48 -0.86 -0.45
N VAL A 358 -15.50 -0.56 0.40
CA VAL A 358 -14.84 0.76 0.43
C VAL A 358 -14.19 1.05 -0.91
N ALA A 359 -13.40 0.12 -1.44
CA ALA A 359 -12.74 0.24 -2.74
C ALA A 359 -13.75 0.50 -3.86
N SER A 360 -14.81 -0.29 -3.95
CA SER A 360 -15.87 -0.12 -4.94
C SER A 360 -16.54 1.25 -4.85
N ALA A 361 -16.83 1.72 -3.63
CA ALA A 361 -17.47 3.02 -3.42
C ALA A 361 -16.59 4.19 -3.89
N LEU A 362 -15.28 4.15 -3.62
CA LEU A 362 -14.35 5.19 -4.07
C LEU A 362 -14.17 5.17 -5.59
N ILE A 363 -14.08 3.99 -6.19
CA ILE A 363 -13.96 3.80 -7.64
C ILE A 363 -15.23 4.30 -8.37
N GLU A 364 -16.41 3.98 -7.85
CA GLU A 364 -17.68 4.42 -8.42
C GLU A 364 -17.91 5.94 -8.27
N ALA A 365 -17.41 6.52 -7.17
CA ALA A 365 -17.51 7.97 -6.96
C ALA A 365 -16.53 8.77 -7.81
N ALA A 366 -15.48 8.17 -8.36
CA ALA A 366 -14.42 8.87 -9.08
C ALA A 366 -14.91 9.69 -10.28
N SER A 367 -14.19 10.75 -10.60
CA SER A 367 -14.40 11.53 -11.82
C SER A 367 -13.78 10.79 -13.01
N LEU A 368 -14.63 10.46 -14.01
CA LEU A 368 -14.21 9.65 -15.15
C LEU A 368 -13.58 10.50 -16.26
N ASN A 369 -12.54 9.95 -16.90
CA ASN A 369 -11.90 10.53 -18.10
C ASN A 369 -11.34 11.95 -17.93
N LYS A 370 -10.94 12.30 -16.69
CA LYS A 370 -10.34 13.61 -16.40
C LYS A 370 -8.81 13.61 -16.56
N VAL A 371 -8.17 12.46 -16.35
CA VAL A 371 -6.71 12.38 -16.36
C VAL A 371 -6.17 12.38 -17.79
N GLN A 372 -5.32 13.36 -18.11
CA GLN A 372 -4.60 13.41 -19.38
C GLN A 372 -3.41 12.43 -19.32
N ASN A 373 -3.20 11.69 -20.41
CA ASN A 373 -2.09 10.73 -20.52
C ASN A 373 -2.07 9.69 -19.39
N ALA A 374 -3.22 9.14 -18.99
CA ALA A 374 -3.36 8.18 -17.90
C ALA A 374 -2.42 6.96 -18.02
N GLY A 375 -1.89 6.69 -19.21
CA GLY A 375 -1.03 5.54 -19.50
C GLY A 375 -1.82 4.34 -20.01
N ALA A 376 -1.14 3.51 -20.80
CA ALA A 376 -1.78 2.35 -21.43
C ALA A 376 -2.28 1.35 -20.36
N GLY A 377 -3.53 0.92 -20.50
CA GLY A 377 -4.15 -0.06 -19.61
C GLY A 377 -4.70 0.51 -18.30
N SER A 378 -4.41 1.76 -17.94
CA SER A 378 -4.97 2.39 -16.74
C SER A 378 -6.43 2.76 -16.94
N GLU A 379 -7.23 2.51 -15.92
CA GLU A 379 -8.58 3.05 -15.83
C GLU A 379 -8.50 4.55 -15.49
N ASN A 380 -9.15 5.40 -16.31
CA ASN A 380 -9.07 6.86 -16.16
C ASN A 380 -10.11 7.35 -15.13
N ARG A 381 -9.75 7.22 -13.84
CA ARG A 381 -10.59 7.55 -12.68
C ARG A 381 -9.81 8.44 -11.73
N LEU A 382 -10.23 9.68 -11.57
CA LEU A 382 -9.63 10.65 -10.65
C LEU A 382 -10.43 10.70 -9.35
N LEU A 383 -9.77 10.62 -8.21
CA LEU A 383 -10.37 10.66 -6.88
C LEU A 383 -11.34 11.84 -6.74
N PHE A 384 -12.50 11.59 -6.13
CA PHE A 384 -13.50 12.58 -5.83
C PHE A 384 -14.17 12.29 -4.47
N THR A 385 -14.26 13.29 -3.60
CA THR A 385 -14.72 13.13 -2.21
C THR A 385 -15.95 13.96 -1.85
N ASN A 386 -16.39 14.89 -2.72
CA ASN A 386 -17.48 15.80 -2.37
C ASN A 386 -18.87 15.14 -2.47
N PRO A 387 -19.56 14.87 -1.35
CA PRO A 387 -20.86 14.19 -1.35
C PRO A 387 -22.02 15.08 -1.87
N ALA A 388 -21.83 16.40 -1.95
CA ALA A 388 -22.86 17.31 -2.47
C ALA A 388 -23.02 17.20 -4.00
N ASN A 389 -22.08 16.52 -4.68
CA ASN A 389 -22.07 16.35 -6.11
C ASN A 389 -22.13 14.84 -6.44
N PRO A 390 -23.32 14.25 -6.66
CA PRO A 390 -23.48 12.81 -6.82
C PRO A 390 -22.60 12.25 -7.96
N PRO A 391 -22.22 10.97 -7.91
CA PRO A 391 -21.43 10.36 -8.95
C PRO A 391 -22.07 10.52 -10.34
N GLU A 392 -21.24 10.73 -11.36
CA GLU A 392 -21.71 10.68 -12.73
C GLU A 392 -22.33 9.30 -13.00
N PRO A 393 -23.54 9.21 -13.60
CA PRO A 393 -24.11 7.92 -13.91
C PRO A 393 -23.17 7.18 -14.87
N LEU A 394 -22.74 5.97 -14.47
CA LEU A 394 -21.92 5.11 -15.31
C LEU A 394 -22.57 5.00 -16.70
N PRO A 395 -21.82 5.15 -17.80
CA PRO A 395 -22.36 4.94 -19.13
C PRO A 395 -22.94 3.52 -19.19
N ARG A 396 -24.26 3.43 -19.41
CA ARG A 396 -24.94 2.13 -19.51
C ARG A 396 -24.17 1.28 -20.53
N ARG A 397 -23.61 0.16 -20.09
CA ARG A 397 -23.02 -0.83 -21.01
C ARG A 397 -24.10 -1.09 -22.09
N ARG A 398 -23.81 -0.70 -23.33
CA ARG A 398 -24.65 -1.08 -24.46
C ARG A 398 -24.74 -2.60 -24.42
N ALA A 399 -25.97 -3.11 -24.25
CA ALA A 399 -26.21 -4.53 -24.39
C ALA A 399 -25.65 -4.95 -25.76
N VAL A 400 -24.63 -5.79 -25.72
CA VAL A 400 -24.15 -6.46 -26.94
C VAL A 400 -25.31 -7.34 -27.37
N LYS A 401 -25.98 -6.95 -28.46
CA LYS A 401 -26.94 -7.84 -29.12
C LYS A 401 -26.12 -9.03 -29.59
N SER A 402 -26.41 -10.17 -29.00
CA SER A 402 -25.92 -11.47 -29.52
C SER A 402 -26.41 -11.63 -30.95
N PRO A 403 -25.59 -12.23 -31.84
CA PRO A 403 -25.93 -12.46 -33.22
C PRO A 403 -27.08 -13.46 -33.39
#